data_6c076477dfeb1a70c12b48aaaa22f4b4
#
_entry.id   6c076477dfeb1a70c12b48aaaa22f4b4
#
_cell.length_a   1.000
_cell.length_b   1.000
_cell.length_c   1.000
_cell.angle_alpha   90.00
_cell.angle_beta   90.00
_cell.angle_gamma   90.00
#
_symmetry.space_group_name_H-M   'P 1'
#
loop_
_entity.id
_entity.type
_entity.pdbx_description
1 polymer ?
#
loop_
_entity_poly.entity_id
_entity_poly.type
_entity_poly.pdbx_seq_one_letter_code
_entity_poly.pdbx_strand_id
1 'polypeptide(L)'
;MDLRPEGKNGPLVRSYASCEEYYRSWASTWEHQALLRARHAAGDVALAEDFLVNIANPLRYPKTDLTETQIAEIRKLKARMEAERLPRGVRRERHLKLGKGGLSDVEWTIQLLQLQHAGENANLCVNGTLEALDELERRRLIDAGDAVILRKAWRMCTAARNGSYLWSGRVNQADILPDDTYSLGGIAIYLGYDANRGQHFENDLLAVMRKSRDVMERLFYGRA
;
A
#
# COMPACT_ATOMS: atom_id res chain seq x y z
N MET A 1 2.56 11.68 6.01
CA MET A 1 3.76 11.18 6.72
C MET A 1 4.94 11.50 5.83
N ASP A 2 5.94 12.10 6.40
CA ASP A 2 7.17 12.41 5.69
C ASP A 2 8.06 11.16 5.76
N LEU A 3 8.42 10.58 4.63
CA LEU A 3 9.14 9.29 4.57
C LEU A 3 10.66 9.43 4.68
N ARG A 4 11.17 10.65 4.88
CA ARG A 4 12.60 10.86 5.13
C ARG A 4 12.96 10.56 6.59
N PRO A 5 14.23 10.26 6.87
CA PRO A 5 14.74 10.09 8.23
C PRO A 5 14.28 11.22 9.17
N GLU A 6 13.80 10.87 10.37
CA GLU A 6 13.20 11.78 11.37
C GLU A 6 11.94 12.52 10.90
N GLY A 7 11.38 12.18 9.75
CA GLY A 7 10.15 12.76 9.23
C GLY A 7 10.24 14.27 9.05
N LYS A 8 9.23 15.00 9.53
CA LYS A 8 9.19 16.47 9.40
C LYS A 8 10.29 17.22 10.17
N ASN A 9 10.84 16.59 11.17
CA ASN A 9 11.87 17.18 12.04
C ASN A 9 13.29 17.01 11.47
N GLY A 10 13.47 16.08 10.53
CA GLY A 10 14.76 15.85 9.89
C GLY A 10 15.10 16.86 8.80
N PRO A 11 16.39 16.99 8.47
CA PRO A 11 16.85 17.84 7.38
C PRO A 11 16.32 17.33 6.04
N LEU A 12 16.17 18.25 5.06
CA LEU A 12 15.74 17.90 3.70
C LEU A 12 16.79 17.08 2.95
N VAL A 13 18.06 17.31 3.25
CA VAL A 13 19.21 16.66 2.63
C VAL A 13 20.11 16.13 3.73
N ARG A 14 20.61 14.92 3.54
CA ARG A 14 21.61 14.28 4.42
C ARG A 14 22.80 13.81 3.59
N SER A 15 24.00 13.80 4.19
CA SER A 15 25.11 13.05 3.62
C SER A 15 24.83 11.55 3.67
N TYR A 16 25.51 10.80 2.81
CA TYR A 16 25.42 9.34 2.78
C TYR A 16 25.72 8.73 4.17
N ALA A 17 26.85 9.12 4.78
CA ALA A 17 27.25 8.63 6.10
C ALA A 17 26.21 8.93 7.19
N SER A 18 25.55 10.09 7.14
CA SER A 18 24.47 10.43 8.08
C SER A 18 23.21 9.59 7.86
N CYS A 19 22.91 9.24 6.60
CA CYS A 19 21.83 8.33 6.27
C CYS A 19 22.12 6.90 6.78
N GLU A 20 23.32 6.40 6.52
CA GLU A 20 23.78 5.09 6.96
C GLU A 20 23.68 4.94 8.47
N GLU A 21 24.24 5.91 9.21
CA GLU A 21 24.18 5.92 10.68
C GLU A 21 22.75 5.93 11.20
N TYR A 22 21.86 6.73 10.58
CA TYR A 22 20.46 6.78 10.96
C TYR A 22 19.77 5.43 10.79
N TYR A 23 19.88 4.81 9.62
CA TYR A 23 19.22 3.54 9.33
C TYR A 23 19.81 2.38 10.13
N ARG A 24 21.08 2.43 10.48
CA ARG A 24 21.72 1.43 11.31
C ARG A 24 21.31 1.51 12.79
N SER A 25 21.11 2.72 13.33
CA SER A 25 21.03 2.92 14.77
C SER A 25 19.67 3.41 15.28
N TRP A 26 18.88 4.09 14.42
CA TRP A 26 17.69 4.82 14.86
C TRP A 26 16.41 4.47 14.11
N ALA A 27 16.51 3.88 12.92
CA ALA A 27 15.33 3.60 12.11
C ALA A 27 14.42 2.56 12.77
N SER A 28 13.13 2.85 12.73
CA SER A 28 12.07 1.97 13.22
C SER A 28 11.63 0.97 12.15
N THR A 29 10.99 -0.13 12.55
CA THR A 29 10.50 -1.18 11.63
C THR A 29 9.62 -0.65 10.49
N TRP A 30 8.79 0.37 10.76
CA TRP A 30 7.95 0.97 9.72
C TRP A 30 8.74 1.73 8.65
N GLU A 31 9.93 2.21 8.95
CA GLU A 31 10.82 2.86 7.98
C GLU A 31 11.43 1.81 7.05
N HIS A 32 11.74 0.61 7.56
CA HIS A 32 12.12 -0.53 6.72
C HIS A 32 11.01 -0.88 5.73
N GLN A 33 9.75 -0.89 6.18
CA GLN A 33 8.60 -1.07 5.30
C GLN A 33 8.49 0.06 4.25
N ALA A 34 8.74 1.32 4.63
CA ALA A 34 8.73 2.44 3.70
C ALA A 34 9.81 2.30 2.61
N LEU A 35 10.99 1.75 2.96
CA LEU A 35 12.07 1.49 2.02
C LEU A 35 11.71 0.47 0.91
N LEU A 36 10.66 -0.36 1.07
CA LEU A 36 10.17 -1.23 -0.02
C LEU A 36 9.82 -0.43 -1.29
N ARG A 37 9.53 0.85 -1.17
CA ARG A 37 9.23 1.76 -2.29
C ARG A 37 10.44 2.54 -2.78
N ALA A 38 11.59 2.43 -2.11
CA ALA A 38 12.79 3.16 -2.49
C ALA A 38 13.36 2.66 -3.82
N ARG A 39 13.62 3.59 -4.72
CA ARG A 39 14.26 3.36 -6.02
C ARG A 39 14.99 4.61 -6.47
N HIS A 40 15.95 4.46 -7.35
CA HIS A 40 16.52 5.61 -8.05
C HIS A 40 15.42 6.34 -8.85
N ALA A 41 15.41 7.65 -8.79
CA ALA A 41 14.48 8.50 -9.54
C ALA A 41 15.17 9.56 -10.38
N ALA A 42 16.23 10.16 -9.86
CA ALA A 42 17.03 11.18 -10.54
C ALA A 42 18.36 11.38 -9.80
N GLY A 43 19.31 12.02 -10.44
CA GLY A 43 20.62 12.34 -9.88
C GLY A 43 21.67 11.25 -10.13
N ASP A 44 22.61 11.11 -9.23
CA ASP A 44 23.74 10.18 -9.35
C ASP A 44 23.26 8.73 -9.15
N VAL A 45 23.39 7.93 -10.20
CA VAL A 45 22.98 6.52 -10.22
C VAL A 45 23.85 5.69 -9.28
N ALA A 46 25.16 5.92 -9.26
CA ALA A 46 26.08 5.11 -8.45
C ALA A 46 25.84 5.35 -6.95
N LEU A 47 25.61 6.60 -6.55
CA LEU A 47 25.23 6.95 -5.18
C LEU A 47 23.89 6.30 -4.78
N ALA A 48 22.91 6.31 -5.69
CA ALA A 48 21.61 5.70 -5.43
C ALA A 48 21.71 4.18 -5.32
N GLU A 49 22.46 3.52 -6.19
CA GLU A 49 22.71 2.08 -6.14
C GLU A 49 23.44 1.67 -4.87
N ASP A 50 24.45 2.41 -4.47
CA ASP A 50 25.19 2.18 -3.24
C ASP A 50 24.25 2.27 -2.00
N PHE A 51 23.41 3.30 -1.94
CA PHE A 51 22.38 3.43 -0.90
C PHE A 51 21.41 2.25 -0.90
N LEU A 52 20.92 1.85 -2.09
CA LEU A 52 19.97 0.75 -2.19
C LEU A 52 20.59 -0.59 -1.76
N VAL A 53 21.81 -0.87 -2.20
CA VAL A 53 22.49 -2.15 -1.92
C VAL A 53 22.96 -2.23 -0.46
N ASN A 54 23.59 -1.20 0.04
CA ASN A 54 24.29 -1.25 1.33
C ASN A 54 23.43 -0.81 2.52
N ILE A 55 22.41 0.03 2.29
CA ILE A 55 21.54 0.53 3.37
C ILE A 55 20.10 -0.03 3.25
N ALA A 56 19.44 0.18 2.11
CA ALA A 56 18.01 -0.13 2.01
C ALA A 56 17.72 -1.64 1.94
N ASN A 57 18.45 -2.39 1.10
CA ASN A 57 18.18 -3.82 0.88
C ASN A 57 18.33 -4.68 2.14
N PRO A 58 19.36 -4.52 2.98
CA PRO A 58 19.47 -5.28 4.22
C PRO A 58 18.28 -5.07 5.18
N LEU A 59 17.64 -3.91 5.13
CA LEU A 59 16.52 -3.54 5.99
C LEU A 59 15.16 -3.98 5.43
N ARG A 60 14.95 -3.77 4.13
CA ARG A 60 13.67 -4.08 3.47
C ARG A 60 13.53 -5.53 3.00
N TYR A 61 14.65 -6.25 2.90
CA TYR A 61 14.71 -7.65 2.50
C TYR A 61 15.61 -8.42 3.49
N PRO A 62 15.24 -8.45 4.78
CA PRO A 62 16.06 -9.07 5.79
C PRO A 62 16.20 -10.58 5.51
N LYS A 63 17.39 -11.12 5.75
CA LYS A 63 17.67 -12.56 5.65
C LYS A 63 17.23 -13.35 6.89
N THR A 64 16.81 -12.65 7.92
CA THR A 64 16.28 -13.21 9.15
C THR A 64 14.79 -12.92 9.25
N ASP A 65 14.04 -13.83 9.82
CA ASP A 65 12.61 -13.63 10.05
C ASP A 65 12.33 -12.37 10.88
N LEU A 66 11.24 -11.70 10.55
CA LEU A 66 10.72 -10.62 11.39
C LEU A 66 10.33 -11.19 12.76
N THR A 67 10.75 -10.51 13.80
CA THR A 67 10.30 -10.86 15.16
C THR A 67 8.82 -10.53 15.35
N GLU A 68 8.15 -11.23 16.27
CA GLU A 68 6.76 -10.93 16.64
C GLU A 68 6.58 -9.47 17.09
N THR A 69 7.60 -8.88 17.73
CA THR A 69 7.58 -7.46 18.11
C THR A 69 7.52 -6.55 16.89
N GLN A 70 8.33 -6.81 15.86
CA GLN A 70 8.35 -6.03 14.63
C GLN A 70 7.01 -6.15 13.87
N ILE A 71 6.45 -7.35 13.79
CA ILE A 71 5.14 -7.58 13.18
C ILE A 71 4.05 -6.83 13.95
N ALA A 72 4.08 -6.88 15.29
CA ALA A 72 3.14 -6.17 16.14
C ALA A 72 3.24 -4.64 15.98
N GLU A 73 4.46 -4.09 15.84
CA GLU A 73 4.66 -2.65 15.56
C GLU A 73 4.02 -2.23 14.22
N ILE A 74 4.23 -3.00 13.16
CA ILE A 74 3.63 -2.75 11.83
C ILE A 74 2.10 -2.78 11.94
N ARG A 75 1.53 -3.81 12.58
CA ARG A 75 0.08 -3.95 12.80
C ARG A 75 -0.50 -2.79 13.61
N LYS A 76 0.18 -2.40 14.68
CA LYS A 76 -0.23 -1.27 15.55
C LYS A 76 -0.21 0.05 14.78
N LEU A 77 0.83 0.29 13.98
CA LEU A 77 0.91 1.49 13.16
C LEU A 77 -0.21 1.54 12.13
N LYS A 78 -0.51 0.43 11.44
CA LYS A 78 -1.63 0.34 10.49
C LYS A 78 -2.96 0.65 11.16
N ALA A 79 -3.23 0.05 12.32
CA ALA A 79 -4.45 0.29 13.07
C ALA A 79 -4.59 1.76 13.49
N ARG A 80 -3.49 2.40 13.94
CA ARG A 80 -3.48 3.83 14.27
C ARG A 80 -3.75 4.70 13.04
N MET A 81 -3.15 4.37 11.89
CA MET A 81 -3.43 5.09 10.64
C MET A 81 -4.90 5.00 10.21
N GLU A 82 -5.53 3.84 10.38
CA GLU A 82 -6.96 3.65 10.10
C GLU A 82 -7.85 4.50 11.02
N ALA A 83 -7.45 4.68 12.29
CA ALA A 83 -8.20 5.47 13.26
C ALA A 83 -8.04 6.99 13.05
N GLU A 84 -6.82 7.45 12.73
CA GLU A 84 -6.47 8.87 12.79
C GLU A 84 -6.52 9.61 11.45
N ARG A 85 -6.36 8.89 10.30
CA ARG A 85 -6.15 9.54 9.00
C ARG A 85 -7.39 9.67 8.13
N LEU A 86 -8.49 9.06 8.51
CA LEU A 86 -9.73 9.22 7.75
C LEU A 86 -10.24 10.66 7.91
N PRO A 87 -10.53 11.38 6.82
CA PRO A 87 -11.07 12.73 6.91
C PRO A 87 -12.41 12.74 7.67
N ARG A 88 -12.63 13.79 8.48
CA ARG A 88 -13.89 13.93 9.22
C ARG A 88 -15.07 14.03 8.25
N GLY A 89 -16.18 13.37 8.58
CA GLY A 89 -17.40 13.40 7.78
C GLY A 89 -17.41 12.47 6.57
N VAL A 90 -16.32 11.77 6.28
CA VAL A 90 -16.26 10.79 5.18
C VAL A 90 -16.70 9.42 5.68
N ARG A 91 -17.61 8.77 4.95
CA ARG A 91 -17.98 7.38 5.20
C ARG A 91 -16.78 6.48 4.86
N ARG A 92 -16.31 5.72 5.85
CA ARG A 92 -15.12 4.87 5.74
C ARG A 92 -15.19 3.92 4.55
N GLU A 93 -16.36 3.36 4.27
CA GLU A 93 -16.60 2.39 3.21
C GLU A 93 -16.39 2.99 1.81
N ARG A 94 -16.56 4.31 1.67
CA ARG A 94 -16.43 5.03 0.40
C ARG A 94 -15.05 5.61 0.17
N HIS A 95 -14.11 5.42 1.10
CA HIS A 95 -12.75 5.92 0.96
C HIS A 95 -11.85 4.86 0.32
N LEU A 96 -11.55 5.01 -0.96
CA LEU A 96 -10.86 4.03 -1.82
C LEU A 96 -9.44 3.68 -1.34
N LYS A 97 -8.77 4.62 -0.66
CA LYS A 97 -7.40 4.43 -0.19
C LYS A 97 -7.34 3.95 1.26
N LEU A 98 -8.02 4.63 2.19
CA LEU A 98 -7.92 4.38 3.62
C LEU A 98 -9.12 3.60 4.18
N GLY A 99 -10.14 3.36 3.36
CA GLY A 99 -11.29 2.53 3.72
C GLY A 99 -10.90 1.07 3.87
N LYS A 100 -11.70 0.33 4.64
CA LYS A 100 -11.49 -1.11 4.85
C LYS A 100 -11.53 -1.86 3.51
N GLY A 101 -10.49 -2.63 3.24
CA GLY A 101 -10.31 -3.39 2.01
C GLY A 101 -9.89 -2.54 0.80
N GLY A 102 -9.61 -1.26 0.99
CA GLY A 102 -9.10 -0.36 -0.05
C GLY A 102 -7.60 -0.53 -0.32
N LEU A 103 -7.05 0.42 -1.09
CA LEU A 103 -5.65 0.34 -1.57
C LEU A 103 -4.63 0.15 -0.44
N SER A 104 -4.81 0.86 0.69
CA SER A 104 -3.89 0.76 1.81
C SER A 104 -3.90 -0.63 2.46
N ASP A 105 -5.05 -1.31 2.49
CA ASP A 105 -5.13 -2.66 3.06
C ASP A 105 -4.41 -3.66 2.19
N VAL A 106 -4.62 -3.61 0.87
CA VAL A 106 -3.90 -4.45 -0.09
C VAL A 106 -2.39 -4.21 0.00
N GLU A 107 -1.98 -2.94 -0.04
CA GLU A 107 -0.57 -2.56 -0.02
C GLU A 107 0.15 -3.04 1.24
N TRP A 108 -0.43 -2.82 2.42
CA TRP A 108 0.19 -3.22 3.68
C TRP A 108 0.27 -4.73 3.86
N THR A 109 -0.75 -5.46 3.39
CA THR A 109 -0.73 -6.93 3.39
C THR A 109 0.44 -7.46 2.56
N ILE A 110 0.59 -6.95 1.33
CA ILE A 110 1.67 -7.39 0.43
C ILE A 110 3.04 -6.96 0.95
N GLN A 111 3.17 -5.75 1.49
CA GLN A 111 4.43 -5.27 2.08
C GLN A 111 4.87 -6.09 3.29
N LEU A 112 3.94 -6.52 4.15
CA LEU A 112 4.28 -7.41 5.26
C LEU A 112 4.83 -8.74 4.75
N LEU A 113 4.17 -9.34 3.75
CA LEU A 113 4.65 -10.58 3.13
C LEU A 113 5.99 -10.41 2.42
N GLN A 114 6.24 -9.25 1.77
CA GLN A 114 7.56 -8.95 1.21
C GLN A 114 8.63 -8.89 2.30
N LEU A 115 8.39 -8.19 3.40
CA LEU A 115 9.34 -8.11 4.52
C LEU A 115 9.64 -9.49 5.13
N GLN A 116 8.67 -10.40 5.13
CA GLN A 116 8.83 -11.74 5.68
C GLN A 116 9.56 -12.70 4.75
N HIS A 117 9.43 -12.54 3.42
CA HIS A 117 9.84 -13.57 2.47
C HIS A 117 10.86 -13.12 1.43
N ALA A 118 11.08 -11.83 1.23
CA ALA A 118 11.96 -11.35 0.15
C ALA A 118 13.44 -11.62 0.41
N GLY A 119 13.87 -11.76 1.67
CA GLY A 119 15.25 -12.08 2.02
C GLY A 119 15.73 -13.42 1.44
N GLU A 120 14.82 -14.39 1.31
CA GLU A 120 15.06 -15.71 0.70
C GLU A 120 14.62 -15.80 -0.75
N ASN A 121 13.82 -14.84 -1.23
CA ASN A 121 13.21 -14.85 -2.56
C ASN A 121 13.53 -13.57 -3.33
N ALA A 122 14.64 -13.55 -4.05
CA ALA A 122 15.10 -12.36 -4.79
C ALA A 122 14.06 -11.78 -5.77
N ASN A 123 13.16 -12.60 -6.31
CA ASN A 123 12.08 -12.13 -7.19
C ASN A 123 11.00 -11.31 -6.46
N LEU A 124 10.96 -11.36 -5.11
CA LEU A 124 10.11 -10.48 -4.31
C LEU A 124 10.75 -9.11 -4.06
N CYS A 125 12.01 -8.90 -4.46
CA CYS A 125 12.70 -7.62 -4.35
C CYS A 125 12.24 -6.63 -5.44
N VAL A 126 10.94 -6.36 -5.48
CA VAL A 126 10.28 -5.48 -6.46
C VAL A 126 9.55 -4.33 -5.75
N ASN A 127 9.37 -3.22 -6.47
CA ASN A 127 8.72 -2.03 -5.90
C ASN A 127 7.20 -1.99 -6.17
N GLY A 128 6.70 -2.72 -7.18
CA GLY A 128 5.30 -2.73 -7.58
C GLY A 128 4.44 -3.65 -6.71
N THR A 129 3.28 -3.16 -6.25
CA THR A 129 2.36 -3.96 -5.43
C THR A 129 1.83 -5.19 -6.16
N LEU A 130 1.43 -5.03 -7.44
CA LEU A 130 0.92 -6.16 -8.23
C LEU A 130 2.04 -7.12 -8.63
N GLU A 131 3.24 -6.62 -8.92
CA GLU A 131 4.41 -7.45 -9.20
C GLU A 131 4.77 -8.34 -8.00
N ALA A 132 4.78 -7.74 -6.80
CA ALA A 132 4.99 -8.49 -5.57
C ALA A 132 3.88 -9.53 -5.32
N LEU A 133 2.61 -9.16 -5.55
CA LEU A 133 1.49 -10.09 -5.42
C LEU A 133 1.58 -11.26 -6.39
N ASP A 134 1.97 -11.00 -7.64
CA ASP A 134 2.12 -12.04 -8.67
C ASP A 134 3.26 -13.01 -8.30
N GLU A 135 4.34 -12.52 -7.68
CA GLU A 135 5.43 -13.38 -7.22
C GLU A 135 5.06 -14.17 -5.96
N LEU A 136 4.35 -13.56 -5.01
CA LEU A 136 3.83 -14.24 -3.82
C LEU A 136 2.90 -15.42 -4.21
N GLU A 137 2.01 -15.20 -5.19
CA GLU A 137 1.12 -16.25 -5.72
C GLU A 137 1.93 -17.36 -6.41
N ARG A 138 2.88 -17.01 -7.28
CA ARG A 138 3.74 -17.97 -7.99
C ARG A 138 4.53 -18.87 -7.04
N ARG A 139 4.98 -18.31 -5.93
CA ARG A 139 5.71 -19.02 -4.86
C ARG A 139 4.80 -19.75 -3.87
N ARG A 140 3.48 -19.64 -4.02
CA ARG A 140 2.49 -20.20 -3.08
C ARG A 140 2.64 -19.69 -1.64
N LEU A 141 3.12 -18.45 -1.49
CA LEU A 141 3.18 -17.72 -0.22
C LEU A 141 1.86 -17.04 0.11
N ILE A 142 0.95 -16.99 -0.85
CA ILE A 142 -0.44 -16.58 -0.70
C ILE A 142 -1.32 -17.56 -1.48
N ASP A 143 -2.53 -17.81 -0.98
CA ASP A 143 -3.53 -18.62 -1.70
C ASP A 143 -3.96 -17.92 -2.99
N ALA A 144 -4.17 -18.69 -4.07
CA ALA A 144 -4.56 -18.14 -5.38
C ALA A 144 -5.90 -17.39 -5.33
N GLY A 145 -6.86 -17.85 -4.51
CA GLY A 145 -8.13 -17.16 -4.30
C GLY A 145 -7.96 -15.81 -3.63
N ASP A 146 -7.10 -15.74 -2.61
CA ASP A 146 -6.76 -14.50 -1.92
C ASP A 146 -6.02 -13.52 -2.86
N ALA A 147 -5.08 -14.02 -3.66
CA ALA A 147 -4.37 -13.21 -4.65
C ALA A 147 -5.32 -12.61 -5.70
N VAL A 148 -6.29 -13.37 -6.20
CA VAL A 148 -7.33 -12.88 -7.12
C VAL A 148 -8.16 -11.76 -6.47
N ILE A 149 -8.57 -11.92 -5.21
CA ILE A 149 -9.35 -10.92 -4.46
C ILE A 149 -8.55 -9.63 -4.30
N LEU A 150 -7.31 -9.70 -3.80
CA LEU A 150 -6.46 -8.53 -3.58
C LEU A 150 -6.15 -7.80 -4.89
N ARG A 151 -5.85 -8.54 -5.96
CA ARG A 151 -5.60 -7.99 -7.30
C ARG A 151 -6.82 -7.25 -7.84
N LYS A 152 -8.01 -7.84 -7.70
CA LYS A 152 -9.27 -7.22 -8.10
C LYS A 152 -9.54 -5.94 -7.30
N ALA A 153 -9.36 -5.97 -5.98
CA ALA A 153 -9.55 -4.81 -5.12
C ALA A 153 -8.59 -3.68 -5.50
N TRP A 154 -7.31 -3.98 -5.68
CA TRP A 154 -6.31 -3.00 -6.11
C TRP A 154 -6.70 -2.33 -7.43
N ARG A 155 -7.03 -3.13 -8.45
CA ARG A 155 -7.39 -2.62 -9.78
C ARG A 155 -8.67 -1.78 -9.75
N MET A 156 -9.73 -2.27 -9.09
CA MET A 156 -11.00 -1.55 -9.00
C MET A 156 -10.87 -0.24 -8.21
N CYS A 157 -10.21 -0.25 -7.05
CA CYS A 157 -10.00 0.97 -6.27
C CYS A 157 -9.11 1.97 -7.03
N THR A 158 -8.07 1.51 -7.73
CA THR A 158 -7.21 2.38 -8.55
C THR A 158 -8.01 2.99 -9.70
N ALA A 159 -8.79 2.19 -10.42
CA ALA A 159 -9.60 2.65 -11.53
C ALA A 159 -10.69 3.64 -11.07
N ALA A 160 -11.39 3.33 -9.97
CA ALA A 160 -12.37 4.22 -9.37
C ALA A 160 -11.76 5.55 -8.93
N ARG A 161 -10.58 5.50 -8.32
CA ARG A 161 -9.81 6.69 -7.92
C ARG A 161 -9.44 7.56 -9.12
N ASN A 162 -8.94 6.94 -10.18
CA ASN A 162 -8.61 7.66 -11.43
C ASN A 162 -9.87 8.26 -12.07
N GLY A 163 -10.98 7.49 -12.12
CA GLY A 163 -12.27 7.98 -12.61
C GLY A 163 -12.79 9.17 -11.79
N SER A 164 -12.69 9.10 -10.46
CA SER A 164 -13.08 10.21 -9.58
C SER A 164 -12.24 11.46 -9.81
N TYR A 165 -10.92 11.30 -10.04
CA TYR A 165 -10.05 12.41 -10.39
C TYR A 165 -10.39 13.04 -11.75
N LEU A 166 -10.54 12.21 -12.77
CA LEU A 166 -10.89 12.68 -14.13
C LEU A 166 -12.25 13.38 -14.16
N TRP A 167 -13.22 12.88 -13.40
CA TRP A 167 -14.55 13.47 -13.29
C TRP A 167 -14.56 14.82 -12.59
N SER A 168 -13.90 14.89 -11.43
CA SER A 168 -13.95 16.08 -10.57
C SER A 168 -12.86 17.12 -10.87
N GLY A 169 -11.74 16.73 -11.48
CA GLY A 169 -10.52 17.53 -11.60
C GLY A 169 -9.83 17.84 -10.28
N ARG A 170 -10.25 17.19 -9.17
CA ARG A 170 -9.78 17.51 -7.81
C ARG A 170 -9.04 16.37 -7.17
N VAL A 171 -7.72 16.55 -6.96
CA VAL A 171 -6.84 15.54 -6.35
C VAL A 171 -7.31 15.13 -4.93
N ASN A 172 -7.75 16.09 -4.14
CA ASN A 172 -8.19 15.86 -2.76
C ASN A 172 -9.53 15.08 -2.65
N GLN A 173 -10.28 14.95 -3.73
CA GLN A 173 -11.52 14.19 -3.78
C GLN A 173 -11.38 12.84 -4.47
N ALA A 174 -10.25 12.59 -5.12
CA ALA A 174 -10.02 11.36 -5.88
C ALA A 174 -10.10 10.08 -5.03
N ASP A 175 -9.76 10.15 -3.76
CA ASP A 175 -9.78 9.01 -2.84
C ASP A 175 -11.18 8.68 -2.28
N ILE A 176 -12.21 9.45 -2.62
CA ILE A 176 -13.57 9.31 -2.05
C ILE A 176 -14.57 9.08 -3.18
N LEU A 177 -15.41 8.06 -3.07
CA LEU A 177 -16.53 7.91 -3.98
C LEU A 177 -17.56 9.02 -3.74
N PRO A 178 -18.03 9.73 -4.80
CA PRO A 178 -19.04 10.75 -4.66
C PRO A 178 -20.38 10.17 -4.18
N ASP A 179 -21.11 10.92 -3.36
CA ASP A 179 -22.41 10.51 -2.85
C ASP A 179 -23.55 10.76 -3.84
N ASP A 180 -23.36 11.68 -4.79
CA ASP A 180 -24.37 12.02 -5.78
C ASP A 180 -24.39 11.02 -6.94
N THR A 181 -25.60 10.69 -7.38
CA THR A 181 -25.85 9.68 -8.43
C THR A 181 -25.27 10.08 -9.78
N TYR A 182 -25.22 11.38 -10.10
CA TYR A 182 -24.71 11.88 -11.38
C TYR A 182 -23.19 11.62 -11.50
N SER A 183 -22.41 12.05 -10.51
CA SER A 183 -20.97 11.83 -10.49
C SER A 183 -20.63 10.33 -10.40
N LEU A 184 -21.36 9.58 -9.60
CA LEU A 184 -21.18 8.12 -9.50
C LEU A 184 -21.46 7.42 -10.84
N GLY A 185 -22.51 7.86 -11.55
CA GLY A 185 -22.86 7.37 -12.89
C GLY A 185 -21.77 7.68 -13.92
N GLY A 186 -21.21 8.89 -13.91
CA GLY A 186 -20.12 9.28 -14.79
C GLY A 186 -18.86 8.45 -14.59
N ILE A 187 -18.49 8.18 -13.33
CA ILE A 187 -17.36 7.31 -13.00
C ILE A 187 -17.64 5.87 -13.44
N ALA A 188 -18.88 5.37 -13.25
CA ALA A 188 -19.25 4.02 -13.66
C ALA A 188 -19.13 3.84 -15.18
N ILE A 189 -19.59 4.80 -15.98
CA ILE A 189 -19.44 4.80 -17.45
C ILE A 189 -17.95 4.76 -17.84
N TYR A 190 -17.12 5.60 -17.22
CA TYR A 190 -15.67 5.59 -17.45
C TYR A 190 -15.04 4.21 -17.18
N LEU A 191 -15.59 3.45 -16.23
CA LEU A 191 -15.15 2.11 -15.86
C LEU A 191 -15.81 0.99 -16.69
N GLY A 192 -16.56 1.33 -17.72
CA GLY A 192 -17.20 0.38 -18.65
C GLY A 192 -18.53 -0.18 -18.18
N TYR A 193 -19.18 0.42 -17.20
CA TYR A 193 -20.55 0.09 -16.84
C TYR A 193 -21.54 0.82 -17.77
N ASP A 194 -22.69 0.22 -18.01
CA ASP A 194 -23.75 0.86 -18.79
C ASP A 194 -24.25 2.15 -18.14
N ALA A 195 -24.83 3.04 -18.91
CA ALA A 195 -25.51 4.22 -18.42
C ALA A 195 -26.55 3.83 -17.35
N ASN A 196 -26.68 4.64 -16.31
CA ASN A 196 -27.58 4.43 -15.15
C ASN A 196 -27.18 3.26 -14.20
N ARG A 197 -26.00 2.67 -14.34
CA ARG A 197 -25.51 1.61 -13.44
C ARG A 197 -24.52 2.07 -12.36
N GLY A 198 -24.55 3.35 -11.98
CA GLY A 198 -23.68 3.87 -10.91
C GLY A 198 -23.82 3.11 -9.58
N GLN A 199 -25.05 2.80 -9.18
CA GLN A 199 -25.29 2.01 -7.95
C GLN A 199 -24.79 0.56 -8.06
N HIS A 200 -24.85 -0.03 -9.25
CA HIS A 200 -24.32 -1.39 -9.47
C HIS A 200 -22.79 -1.41 -9.35
N PHE A 201 -22.13 -0.44 -9.98
CA PHE A 201 -20.69 -0.24 -9.83
C PHE A 201 -20.29 -0.06 -8.35
N GLU A 202 -21.00 0.80 -7.61
CA GLU A 202 -20.74 1.00 -6.18
C GLU A 202 -20.87 -0.31 -5.39
N ASN A 203 -21.95 -1.06 -5.62
CA ASN A 203 -22.17 -2.33 -4.94
C ASN A 203 -21.06 -3.34 -5.24
N ASP A 204 -20.63 -3.45 -6.48
CA ASP A 204 -19.53 -4.34 -6.90
C ASP A 204 -18.22 -3.95 -6.22
N LEU A 205 -17.88 -2.65 -6.22
CA LEU A 205 -16.66 -2.15 -5.59
C LEU A 205 -16.66 -2.40 -4.09
N LEU A 206 -17.75 -2.08 -3.39
CA LEU A 206 -17.87 -2.30 -1.96
C LEU A 206 -17.84 -3.81 -1.60
N ALA A 207 -18.41 -4.66 -2.45
CA ALA A 207 -18.34 -6.12 -2.26
C ALA A 207 -16.91 -6.63 -2.39
N VAL A 208 -16.15 -6.13 -3.37
CA VAL A 208 -14.72 -6.48 -3.55
C VAL A 208 -13.88 -5.96 -2.38
N MET A 209 -14.11 -4.74 -1.92
CA MET A 209 -13.41 -4.18 -0.76
C MET A 209 -13.67 -5.00 0.51
N ARG A 210 -14.91 -5.43 0.77
CA ARG A 210 -15.20 -6.32 1.91
C ARG A 210 -14.39 -7.62 1.85
N LYS A 211 -14.39 -8.31 0.70
CA LYS A 211 -13.58 -9.53 0.52
C LYS A 211 -12.08 -9.28 0.71
N SER A 212 -11.57 -8.15 0.19
CA SER A 212 -10.19 -7.74 0.39
C SER A 212 -9.86 -7.51 1.87
N ARG A 213 -10.81 -6.93 2.64
CA ARG A 213 -10.64 -6.77 4.08
C ARG A 213 -10.57 -8.11 4.80
N ASP A 214 -11.41 -9.08 4.43
CA ASP A 214 -11.39 -10.42 5.02
C ASP A 214 -10.04 -11.11 4.79
N VAL A 215 -9.46 -10.96 3.60
CA VAL A 215 -8.10 -11.45 3.29
C VAL A 215 -7.05 -10.76 4.19
N MET A 216 -7.13 -9.44 4.33
CA MET A 216 -6.21 -8.70 5.20
C MET A 216 -6.34 -9.13 6.67
N GLU A 217 -7.56 -9.33 7.19
CA GLU A 217 -7.74 -9.77 8.58
C GLU A 217 -7.03 -11.11 8.83
N ARG A 218 -7.07 -12.02 7.88
CA ARG A 218 -6.36 -13.31 7.98
C ARG A 218 -4.84 -13.16 7.83
N LEU A 219 -4.39 -12.57 6.72
CA LEU A 219 -2.97 -12.57 6.37
C LEU A 219 -2.16 -11.53 7.14
N PHE A 220 -2.72 -10.35 7.34
CA PHE A 220 -2.01 -9.25 7.99
C PHE A 220 -2.21 -9.25 9.51
N TYR A 221 -3.43 -9.46 10.00
CA TYR A 221 -3.72 -9.44 11.44
C TYR A 221 -3.69 -10.83 12.09
N GLY A 222 -3.68 -11.92 11.33
CA GLY A 222 -3.70 -13.29 11.86
C GLY A 222 -5.02 -13.65 12.55
N ARG A 223 -6.13 -13.06 12.09
CA ARG A 223 -7.47 -13.30 12.64
C ARG A 223 -8.21 -14.30 11.75
N ALA A 224 -8.76 -15.34 12.36
CA ALA A 224 -9.60 -16.30 11.66
C ALA A 224 -10.97 -15.70 11.29
#